data_f9c93971c0855508fc5ce564f31d8b77
#
_entry.id   f9c93971c0855508fc5ce564f31d8b77
#
_cell.length_a   1.000
_cell.length_b   1.000
_cell.length_c   1.000
_cell.angle_alpha   90.00
_cell.angle_beta   90.00
_cell.angle_gamma   90.00
#
_symmetry.space_group_name_H-M   'P 1'
#
loop_
_entity.id
_entity.type
_entity.pdbx_description
1 polymer ?
#
loop_
_entity_poly.entity_id
_entity_poly.type
_entity_poly.pdbx_seq_one_letter_code
_entity_poly.pdbx_strand_id
1 'polypeptide(L)'
;MQLSHYIDHTLLKADAQLEHIQKLCGEAKDNKFFSVCVNTSYVATCAELLKGSSVKVCCVVGFPLGAMDSESKALETKTAIKKGAQEIDMVIHVGALKDRRLD
;
A
#
# COMPACT_ATOMS: atom_id res chain seq x y z
N MET A 1 4.58 -5.11 -24.92
CA MET A 1 4.58 -4.65 -23.52
C MET A 1 3.22 -4.05 -23.20
N GLN A 2 2.57 -4.52 -22.16
CA GLN A 2 1.29 -3.95 -21.73
C GLN A 2 1.54 -2.94 -20.62
N LEU A 3 1.13 -1.70 -20.87
CA LEU A 3 1.30 -0.61 -19.91
C LEU A 3 0.61 -0.90 -18.57
N SER A 4 -0.53 -1.60 -18.59
CA SER A 4 -1.29 -1.95 -17.38
C SER A 4 -0.45 -2.72 -16.35
N HIS A 5 0.53 -3.51 -16.78
CA HIS A 5 1.40 -4.27 -15.89
C HIS A 5 2.35 -3.40 -15.06
N TYR A 6 2.38 -2.10 -15.33
CA TYR A 6 3.22 -1.14 -14.60
C TYR A 6 2.38 -0.17 -13.75
N ILE A 7 1.07 -0.39 -13.66
CA ILE A 7 0.17 0.52 -12.94
C ILE A 7 -0.07 0.03 -11.51
N ASP A 8 0.12 0.96 -10.57
CA ASP A 8 -0.22 0.84 -9.16
C ASP A 8 -1.59 1.50 -8.96
N HIS A 9 -2.66 0.74 -8.94
CA HIS A 9 -4.01 1.28 -8.80
C HIS A 9 -4.25 1.65 -7.33
N THR A 10 -4.40 2.94 -7.06
CA THR A 10 -4.22 3.50 -5.72
C THR A 10 -5.50 4.13 -5.17
N LEU A 11 -5.80 3.85 -3.90
CA LEU A 11 -6.89 4.48 -3.15
C LEU A 11 -6.45 4.70 -1.72
N LEU A 12 -6.16 5.96 -1.38
CA LEU A 12 -5.59 6.35 -0.08
C LEU A 12 -6.43 7.36 0.68
N LYS A 13 -7.66 7.61 0.23
CA LYS A 13 -8.54 8.55 0.91
C LYS A 13 -8.89 8.04 2.31
N ALA A 14 -8.87 8.93 3.29
CA ALA A 14 -9.16 8.57 4.68
C ALA A 14 -10.57 8.00 4.85
N ASP A 15 -11.51 8.41 4.00
CA ASP A 15 -12.90 7.99 4.06
C ASP A 15 -13.25 6.85 3.09
N ALA A 16 -12.25 6.19 2.52
CA ALA A 16 -12.49 5.06 1.62
C ALA A 16 -13.25 3.95 2.37
N GLN A 17 -14.28 3.43 1.72
CA GLN A 17 -15.13 2.40 2.29
C GLN A 17 -14.89 1.05 1.61
N LEU A 18 -15.39 -0.01 2.23
CA LEU A 18 -15.20 -1.38 1.72
C LEU A 18 -15.61 -1.52 0.26
N GLU A 19 -16.74 -0.94 -0.14
CA GLU A 19 -17.20 -1.02 -1.53
C GLU A 19 -16.24 -0.39 -2.51
N HIS A 20 -15.53 0.68 -2.09
CA HIS A 20 -14.51 1.34 -2.92
C HIS A 20 -13.30 0.43 -3.09
N ILE A 21 -12.93 -0.29 -2.04
CA ILE A 21 -11.82 -1.24 -2.08
C ILE A 21 -12.17 -2.43 -2.98
N GLN A 22 -13.39 -2.92 -2.88
CA GLN A 22 -13.86 -4.02 -3.74
C GLN A 22 -13.82 -3.62 -5.20
N LYS A 23 -14.25 -2.41 -5.52
CA LYS A 23 -14.21 -1.87 -6.87
C LYS A 23 -12.77 -1.73 -7.37
N LEU A 24 -11.87 -1.20 -6.52
CA LEU A 24 -10.45 -1.04 -6.83
C LEU A 24 -9.84 -2.39 -7.22
N CYS A 25 -10.06 -3.40 -6.41
CA CYS A 25 -9.50 -4.74 -6.66
C CYS A 25 -10.10 -5.38 -7.91
N GLY A 26 -11.39 -5.19 -8.13
CA GLY A 26 -12.06 -5.68 -9.33
C GLY A 26 -11.48 -5.06 -10.60
N GLU A 27 -11.29 -3.74 -10.59
CA GLU A 27 -10.69 -3.01 -11.71
C GLU A 27 -9.26 -3.47 -11.97
N ALA A 28 -8.48 -3.69 -10.90
CA ALA A 28 -7.11 -4.13 -11.03
C ALA A 28 -7.00 -5.53 -11.66
N LYS A 29 -7.89 -6.44 -11.26
CA LYS A 29 -7.93 -7.79 -11.84
C LYS A 29 -8.34 -7.75 -13.31
N ASP A 30 -9.39 -6.99 -13.62
CA ASP A 30 -9.94 -6.92 -14.98
C ASP A 30 -8.94 -6.30 -15.97
N ASN A 31 -8.17 -5.33 -15.52
CA ASN A 31 -7.20 -4.62 -16.34
C ASN A 31 -5.77 -5.15 -16.19
N LYS A 32 -5.58 -6.16 -15.36
CA LYS A 32 -4.27 -6.78 -15.10
C LYS A 32 -3.21 -5.75 -14.69
N PHE A 33 -3.59 -4.86 -13.77
CA PHE A 33 -2.65 -3.89 -13.19
C PHE A 33 -1.59 -4.64 -12.36
N PHE A 34 -0.44 -4.01 -12.16
CA PHE A 34 0.64 -4.60 -11.39
C PHE A 34 0.22 -4.81 -9.94
N SER A 35 -0.38 -3.79 -9.33
CA SER A 35 -0.75 -3.82 -7.91
C SER A 35 -1.93 -2.92 -7.62
N VAL A 36 -2.49 -3.10 -6.43
CA VAL A 36 -3.31 -2.07 -5.79
C VAL A 36 -2.49 -1.49 -4.64
N CYS A 37 -2.70 -0.20 -4.34
CA CYS A 37 -2.03 0.45 -3.20
C CYS A 37 -3.08 1.07 -2.30
N VAL A 38 -3.07 0.68 -1.03
CA VAL A 38 -4.09 1.06 -0.04
C VAL A 38 -3.46 1.38 1.31
N ASN A 39 -4.25 1.92 2.21
CA ASN A 39 -3.86 2.07 3.61
C ASN A 39 -3.78 0.70 4.29
N THR A 40 -2.97 0.58 5.32
CA THR A 40 -2.69 -0.71 5.97
C THR A 40 -3.93 -1.42 6.51
N SER A 41 -4.97 -0.67 6.88
CA SER A 41 -6.22 -1.26 7.39
C SER A 41 -6.94 -2.12 6.35
N TYR A 42 -6.65 -1.94 5.06
CA TYR A 42 -7.31 -2.68 3.98
C TYR A 42 -6.43 -3.77 3.36
N VAL A 43 -5.23 -3.99 3.88
CA VAL A 43 -4.31 -4.99 3.30
C VAL A 43 -4.92 -6.39 3.31
N ALA A 44 -5.44 -6.82 4.45
CA ALA A 44 -6.02 -8.16 4.56
C ALA A 44 -7.19 -8.35 3.59
N THR A 45 -8.05 -7.33 3.46
CA THR A 45 -9.19 -7.36 2.53
C THR A 45 -8.71 -7.49 1.08
N CYS A 46 -7.72 -6.69 0.70
CA CYS A 46 -7.17 -6.76 -0.67
C CYS A 46 -6.51 -8.11 -0.94
N ALA A 47 -5.77 -8.64 0.03
CA ALA A 47 -5.12 -9.94 -0.11
C ALA A 47 -6.16 -11.04 -0.39
N GLU A 48 -7.28 -11.00 0.31
CA GLU A 48 -8.36 -11.96 0.09
C GLU A 48 -9.02 -11.77 -1.28
N LEU A 49 -9.35 -10.53 -1.64
CA LEU A 49 -10.02 -10.23 -2.92
C LEU A 49 -9.14 -10.55 -4.14
N LEU A 50 -7.83 -10.42 -3.99
CA LEU A 50 -6.88 -10.63 -5.09
C LEU A 50 -6.28 -12.03 -5.11
N LYS A 51 -6.70 -12.89 -4.19
CA LYS A 51 -6.20 -14.26 -4.10
C LYS A 51 -6.40 -14.98 -5.42
N GLY A 52 -5.34 -15.64 -5.90
CA GLY A 52 -5.38 -16.35 -7.18
C GLY A 52 -5.13 -15.46 -8.40
N SER A 53 -5.01 -14.15 -8.22
CA SER A 53 -4.67 -13.23 -9.31
C SER A 53 -3.18 -12.89 -9.27
N SER A 54 -2.69 -12.27 -10.34
CA SER A 54 -1.30 -11.80 -10.40
C SER A 54 -1.12 -10.41 -9.78
N VAL A 55 -2.21 -9.75 -9.38
CA VAL A 55 -2.16 -8.39 -8.84
C VAL A 55 -1.55 -8.40 -7.44
N LYS A 56 -0.54 -7.58 -7.22
CA LYS A 56 0.15 -7.47 -5.93
C LYS A 56 -0.62 -6.54 -4.99
N VAL A 57 -0.44 -6.76 -3.69
CA VAL A 57 -0.99 -5.87 -2.66
C VAL A 57 0.14 -4.99 -2.16
N CYS A 58 0.04 -3.69 -2.44
CA CYS A 58 0.94 -2.66 -1.92
C CYS A 58 0.21 -1.86 -0.86
N CYS A 59 0.92 -1.38 0.14
CA CYS A 59 0.34 -0.44 1.10
C CYS A 59 1.34 0.64 1.46
N VAL A 60 0.82 1.79 1.91
CA VAL A 60 1.65 2.87 2.41
C VAL A 60 1.94 2.66 3.88
N VAL A 61 3.09 3.13 4.34
CA VAL A 61 3.53 3.06 5.74
C VAL A 61 4.04 4.44 6.15
N GLY A 62 3.62 4.89 7.33
CA GLY A 62 3.95 6.24 7.80
C GLY A 62 3.31 7.33 6.96
N PHE A 63 2.24 7.03 6.30
CA PHE A 63 1.59 7.91 5.33
C PHE A 63 0.51 8.77 6.00
N PRO A 64 0.33 10.04 5.60
CA PRO A 64 1.10 10.67 4.51
C PRO A 64 2.34 11.46 4.97
N LEU A 65 2.51 11.69 6.27
CA LEU A 65 3.50 12.65 6.79
C LEU A 65 4.92 12.10 6.87
N GLY A 66 5.06 10.81 7.08
CA GLY A 66 6.36 10.20 7.31
C GLY A 66 7.03 10.60 8.63
N ALA A 67 6.37 11.46 9.42
CA ALA A 67 6.92 12.01 10.67
C ALA A 67 6.65 11.12 11.88
N MET A 68 6.77 9.86 11.69
CA MET A 68 6.54 8.80 12.66
C MET A 68 7.89 8.21 13.05
N ASP A 69 8.04 7.75 14.27
CA ASP A 69 9.32 7.17 14.66
C ASP A 69 9.60 5.87 13.90
N SER A 70 10.87 5.51 13.85
CA SER A 70 11.33 4.35 13.06
C SER A 70 10.74 3.03 13.57
N GLU A 71 10.59 2.89 14.87
CA GLU A 71 10.01 1.67 15.45
C GLU A 71 8.55 1.48 15.02
N SER A 72 7.79 2.57 15.01
CA SER A 72 6.37 2.51 14.58
C SER A 72 6.25 2.19 13.11
N LYS A 73 7.13 2.76 12.26
CA LYS A 73 7.16 2.42 10.83
C LYS A 73 7.50 0.96 10.61
N ALA A 74 8.48 0.45 11.35
CA ALA A 74 8.88 -0.96 11.27
C ALA A 74 7.74 -1.88 11.69
N LEU A 75 7.02 -1.53 12.76
CA LEU A 75 5.89 -2.31 13.24
C LEU A 75 4.74 -2.30 12.25
N GLU A 76 4.43 -1.15 11.68
CA GLU A 76 3.38 -1.04 10.66
C GLU A 76 3.71 -1.90 9.45
N THR A 77 4.96 -1.85 8.98
CA THR A 77 5.45 -2.66 7.88
C THR A 77 5.33 -4.16 8.17
N LYS A 78 5.80 -4.58 9.33
CA LYS A 78 5.76 -5.98 9.76
C LYS A 78 4.32 -6.50 9.81
N THR A 79 3.43 -5.71 10.38
CA THR A 79 2.01 -6.07 10.49
C THR A 79 1.37 -6.17 9.10
N ALA A 80 1.69 -5.23 8.21
CA ALA A 80 1.16 -5.23 6.86
C ALA A 80 1.61 -6.47 6.07
N ILE A 81 2.88 -6.82 6.17
CA ILE A 81 3.41 -8.02 5.50
C ILE A 81 2.72 -9.27 6.03
N LYS A 82 2.55 -9.36 7.33
CA LYS A 82 1.87 -10.50 7.96
C LYS A 82 0.43 -10.65 7.46
N LYS A 83 -0.23 -9.54 7.12
CA LYS A 83 -1.60 -9.53 6.63
C LYS A 83 -1.71 -9.72 5.12
N GLY A 84 -0.58 -9.79 4.41
CA GLY A 84 -0.58 -10.13 2.99
C GLY A 84 -0.01 -9.07 2.06
N ALA A 85 0.55 -7.97 2.57
CA ALA A 85 1.20 -6.97 1.72
C ALA A 85 2.45 -7.57 1.09
N GLN A 86 2.62 -7.33 -0.19
CA GLN A 86 3.76 -7.81 -0.96
C GLN A 86 4.72 -6.70 -1.34
N GLU A 87 4.22 -5.45 -1.30
CA GLU A 87 4.99 -4.24 -1.58
C GLU A 87 4.71 -3.23 -0.48
N ILE A 88 5.73 -2.51 -0.06
CA ILE A 88 5.62 -1.48 0.98
C ILE A 88 6.10 -0.15 0.40
N ASP A 89 5.27 0.87 0.53
CA ASP A 89 5.55 2.22 0.09
C ASP A 89 5.68 3.11 1.33
N MET A 90 6.89 3.24 1.84
CA MET A 90 7.18 3.93 3.09
C MET A 90 7.48 5.41 2.84
N VAL A 91 6.91 6.28 3.67
CA VAL A 91 7.15 7.72 3.56
C VAL A 91 8.35 8.11 4.41
N ILE A 92 9.29 8.83 3.79
CA ILE A 92 10.49 9.31 4.46
C ILE A 92 10.15 10.41 5.47
N HIS A 93 10.91 10.49 6.57
CA HIS A 93 10.77 11.58 7.53
C HIS A 93 11.48 12.82 6.96
N VAL A 94 10.72 13.70 6.34
CA VAL A 94 11.26 14.86 5.62
C VAL A 94 12.07 15.79 6.53
N GLY A 95 11.58 16.04 7.75
CA GLY A 95 12.28 16.89 8.71
C GLY A 95 13.65 16.34 9.09
N ALA A 96 13.72 15.02 9.35
CA ALA A 96 14.98 14.35 9.66
C ALA A 96 15.95 14.42 8.48
N LEU A 97 15.44 14.26 7.27
CA LEU A 97 16.26 14.38 6.07
C LEU A 97 16.83 15.79 5.93
N LYS A 98 16.01 16.81 6.17
CA LYS A 98 16.46 18.22 6.13
C LYS A 98 17.52 18.51 7.18
N ASP A 99 17.43 17.84 8.34
CA ASP A 99 18.43 17.96 9.41
C ASP A 99 19.66 17.08 9.14
N ARG A 100 19.66 16.33 8.05
CA ARG A 100 20.71 15.38 7.69
C ARG A 100 20.92 14.28 8.73
N ARG A 101 19.86 13.94 9.44
CA ARG A 101 19.88 12.77 10.34
C ARG A 101 19.59 11.54 9.48
N LEU A 102 20.63 10.80 9.15
CA LEU A 102 20.56 9.69 8.19
C LEU A 102 20.53 8.32 8.85
N ASP A 103 20.55 8.29 10.18
CA ASP A 103 20.52 7.04 10.96
C ASP A 103 19.13 6.62 11.44
#